data_4a97037ab91887cdf796aa6320b9c2b8
#
_entry.id   4a97037ab91887cdf796aa6320b9c2b8
#
_cell.length_a   1.000
_cell.length_b   1.000
_cell.length_c   1.000
_cell.angle_alpha   90.00
_cell.angle_beta   90.00
_cell.angle_gamma   90.00
#
_symmetry.space_group_name_H-M   'P 1'
#
loop_
_entity.id
_entity.type
_entity.pdbx_description
1 polymer ?
#
loop_
_entity_poly.entity_id
_entity_poly.type
_entity_poly.pdbx_seq_one_letter_code
_entity_poly.pdbx_strand_id
1 'polypeptide(L)'
;MPSSLPSVEDLADYLRVVETAVDDYDVLDGVRLYTQSLIRKVTGRTWTVASGSASTRVYAPRAVGQDLIRIHDCVTVTSVTNDGVTVPAWTTAGGNQLEPLNGLDWAGETRPYEGIRYLGHAWTFDRFRATVAVTADWG
;
A
#
# COMPACT_ATOMS: atom_id res chain seq x y z
N MET A 1 11.91 1.48 6.86
CA MET A 1 12.11 0.14 6.27
C MET A 1 12.33 0.29 4.78
N PRO A 2 13.23 -0.47 4.18
CA PRO A 2 13.30 -0.49 2.74
C PRO A 2 11.95 -0.93 2.17
N SER A 3 11.43 -0.16 1.22
CA SER A 3 10.14 -0.41 0.57
C SER A 3 10.16 -1.59 -0.42
N SER A 4 11.28 -2.27 -0.52
CA SER A 4 11.51 -3.38 -1.45
C SER A 4 12.12 -4.58 -0.73
N LEU A 5 11.83 -5.76 -1.24
CA LEU A 5 12.55 -6.97 -0.84
C LEU A 5 14.03 -6.85 -1.22
N PRO A 6 14.93 -7.52 -0.48
CA PRO A 6 16.36 -7.51 -0.79
C PRO A 6 16.63 -7.82 -2.27
N SER A 7 17.60 -7.13 -2.85
CA SER A 7 18.09 -7.45 -4.17
C SER A 7 18.91 -8.76 -4.14
N VAL A 8 19.24 -9.28 -5.30
CA VAL A 8 20.13 -10.46 -5.37
C VAL A 8 21.53 -10.13 -4.88
N GLU A 9 21.98 -8.88 -5.09
CA GLU A 9 23.25 -8.35 -4.62
C GLU A 9 23.28 -8.29 -3.08
N ASP A 10 22.22 -7.77 -2.46
CA ASP A 10 22.10 -7.74 -0.98
C ASP A 10 22.16 -9.14 -0.37
N LEU A 11 21.53 -10.12 -1.03
CA LEU A 11 21.58 -11.51 -0.59
C LEU A 11 22.98 -12.13 -0.77
N ALA A 12 23.65 -11.84 -1.89
CA ALA A 12 25.00 -12.30 -2.15
C ALA A 12 25.99 -11.73 -1.13
N ASP A 13 25.91 -10.45 -0.82
CA ASP A 13 26.71 -9.78 0.20
C ASP A 13 26.49 -10.40 1.59
N TYR A 14 25.24 -10.64 1.95
CA TYR A 14 24.88 -11.26 3.22
C TYR A 14 25.46 -12.68 3.34
N LEU A 15 25.39 -13.46 2.26
CA LEU A 15 25.91 -14.83 2.20
C LEU A 15 27.41 -14.90 1.89
N ARG A 16 28.06 -13.77 1.64
CA ARG A 16 29.47 -13.66 1.24
C ARG A 16 29.78 -14.47 -0.04
N VAL A 17 28.86 -14.49 -0.97
CA VAL A 17 29.04 -15.11 -2.28
C VAL A 17 29.84 -14.16 -3.16
N VAL A 18 30.89 -14.66 -3.78
CA VAL A 18 31.74 -13.86 -4.66
C VAL A 18 31.02 -13.58 -5.98
N GLU A 19 31.02 -12.33 -6.41
CA GLU A 19 30.32 -11.84 -7.61
C GLU A 19 30.70 -12.53 -8.92
N THR A 20 31.82 -13.26 -8.94
CA THR A 20 32.29 -14.02 -10.10
C THR A 20 31.64 -15.39 -10.29
N ALA A 21 30.84 -15.85 -9.33
CA ALA A 21 30.12 -17.12 -9.41
C ALA A 21 28.73 -16.92 -10.04
N VAL A 22 28.67 -16.75 -11.35
CA VAL A 22 27.44 -16.46 -12.11
C VAL A 22 26.35 -17.50 -11.86
N ASP A 23 26.71 -18.77 -11.76
CA ASP A 23 25.76 -19.85 -11.50
C ASP A 23 25.12 -19.74 -10.11
N ASP A 24 25.86 -19.27 -9.11
CA ASP A 24 25.35 -19.06 -7.76
C ASP A 24 24.42 -17.87 -7.69
N TYR A 25 24.65 -16.82 -8.50
CA TYR A 25 23.74 -15.68 -8.63
C TYR A 25 22.39 -16.07 -9.20
N ASP A 26 22.36 -16.88 -10.23
CA ASP A 26 21.11 -17.37 -10.83
C ASP A 26 20.30 -18.22 -9.84
N VAL A 27 20.98 -19.05 -9.04
CA VAL A 27 20.34 -19.82 -7.97
C VAL A 27 19.79 -18.90 -6.89
N LEU A 28 20.56 -17.90 -6.45
CA LEU A 28 20.13 -16.92 -5.45
C LEU A 28 18.92 -16.11 -5.92
N ASP A 29 18.92 -15.68 -7.18
CA ASP A 29 17.80 -14.93 -7.75
C ASP A 29 16.55 -15.80 -7.83
N GLY A 30 16.69 -17.05 -8.22
CA GLY A 30 15.60 -18.03 -8.21
C GLY A 30 15.01 -18.23 -6.81
N VAL A 31 15.84 -18.39 -5.78
CA VAL A 31 15.40 -18.50 -4.38
C VAL A 31 14.71 -17.23 -3.91
N ARG A 32 15.26 -16.06 -4.26
CA ARG A 32 14.68 -14.76 -3.94
C ARG A 32 13.27 -14.62 -4.53
N LEU A 33 13.09 -14.90 -5.80
CA LEU A 33 11.80 -14.83 -6.50
C LEU A 33 10.77 -15.80 -5.92
N TYR A 34 11.22 -17.03 -5.61
CA TYR A 34 10.35 -18.03 -4.98
C TYR A 34 9.89 -17.57 -3.59
N THR A 35 10.81 -17.08 -2.76
CA THR A 35 10.52 -16.58 -1.40
C THR A 35 9.58 -15.38 -1.47
N GLN A 36 9.80 -14.46 -2.40
CA GLN A 36 8.93 -13.33 -2.65
C GLN A 36 7.51 -13.77 -3.02
N SER A 37 7.39 -14.74 -3.89
CA SER A 37 6.10 -15.32 -4.28
C SER A 37 5.37 -15.96 -3.11
N LEU A 38 6.12 -16.69 -2.28
CA LEU A 38 5.59 -17.34 -1.08
C LEU A 38 5.10 -16.31 -0.05
N ILE A 39 5.89 -15.27 0.23
CA ILE A 39 5.51 -14.19 1.13
C ILE A 39 4.22 -13.51 0.64
N ARG A 40 4.13 -13.18 -0.65
CA ARG A 40 2.91 -12.61 -1.26
C ARG A 40 1.70 -13.53 -1.07
N LYS A 41 1.89 -14.83 -1.30
CA LYS A 41 0.81 -15.82 -1.17
C LYS A 41 0.31 -15.95 0.26
N VAL A 42 1.22 -15.97 1.24
CA VAL A 42 0.89 -16.15 2.66
C VAL A 42 0.30 -14.88 3.26
N THR A 43 0.86 -13.73 2.93
CA THR A 43 0.45 -12.44 3.53
C THR A 43 -0.69 -11.75 2.76
N GLY A 44 -0.93 -12.14 1.52
CA GLY A 44 -1.84 -11.43 0.62
C GLY A 44 -1.38 -10.01 0.27
N ARG A 45 -0.14 -9.66 0.57
CA ARG A 45 0.45 -8.32 0.37
C ARG A 45 1.50 -8.32 -0.72
N THR A 46 1.56 -7.21 -1.45
CA THR A 46 2.66 -6.90 -2.37
C THR A 46 3.66 -6.02 -1.64
N TRP A 47 4.87 -6.51 -1.47
CA TRP A 47 5.94 -5.80 -0.76
C TRP A 47 6.81 -4.92 -1.67
N THR A 48 6.46 -4.86 -2.92
CA THR A 48 7.11 -3.98 -3.91
C THR A 48 6.12 -2.89 -4.30
N VAL A 49 6.53 -1.66 -4.17
CA VAL A 49 5.76 -0.54 -4.74
C VAL A 49 5.62 -0.81 -6.23
N ALA A 50 4.39 -0.88 -6.72
CA ALA A 50 4.14 -0.91 -8.15
C ALA A 50 4.69 0.40 -8.71
N SER A 51 5.87 0.33 -9.33
CA SER A 51 6.56 1.50 -9.82
C SER A 51 5.72 2.22 -10.88
N GLY A 52 5.24 3.40 -10.55
CA GLY A 52 5.06 4.44 -11.54
C GLY A 52 3.67 4.71 -12.06
N SER A 53 2.59 4.08 -11.60
CA SER A 53 1.25 4.55 -11.97
C SER A 53 0.24 4.32 -10.86
N ALA A 54 -0.27 5.42 -10.32
CA ALA A 54 -1.42 5.39 -9.44
C ALA A 54 -2.60 4.72 -10.16
N SER A 55 -3.28 3.81 -9.48
CA SER A 55 -4.49 3.18 -10.00
C SER A 55 -5.64 3.30 -9.01
N THR A 56 -6.85 3.24 -9.51
CA THR A 56 -8.05 3.41 -8.69
C THR A 56 -8.59 2.05 -8.24
N ARG A 57 -8.83 1.93 -6.93
CA ARG A 57 -9.56 0.81 -6.34
C ARG A 57 -10.82 1.31 -5.66
N VAL A 58 -11.86 0.50 -5.70
CA VAL A 58 -13.16 0.86 -5.12
C VAL A 58 -13.45 0.03 -3.89
N TYR A 59 -14.11 0.64 -2.91
CA TYR A 59 -14.43 0.05 -1.63
C TYR A 59 -15.88 0.31 -1.27
N ALA A 60 -16.49 -0.63 -0.58
CA ALA A 60 -17.85 -0.52 -0.08
C ALA A 60 -17.83 -0.41 1.45
N PRO A 61 -18.36 0.66 2.04
CA PRO A 61 -18.64 0.71 3.46
C PRO A 61 -19.59 -0.44 3.84
N ARG A 62 -19.37 -1.01 5.03
CA ARG A 62 -20.14 -2.18 5.49
C ARG A 62 -21.44 -1.82 6.21
N ALA A 63 -21.54 -0.59 6.69
CA ALA A 63 -22.68 -0.11 7.45
C ALA A 63 -22.90 1.39 7.28
N VAL A 64 -24.13 1.81 7.52
CA VAL A 64 -24.47 3.24 7.64
C VAL A 64 -23.73 3.84 8.83
N GLY A 65 -23.18 5.03 8.66
CA GLY A 65 -22.46 5.74 9.71
C GLY A 65 -20.99 5.33 9.87
N GLN A 66 -20.48 4.43 9.03
CA GLN A 66 -19.08 4.05 9.06
C GLN A 66 -18.20 5.21 8.57
N ASP A 67 -17.25 5.63 9.41
CA ASP A 67 -16.28 6.68 9.10
C ASP A 67 -14.91 6.16 8.68
N LEU A 68 -14.53 4.97 9.14
CA LEU A 68 -13.26 4.32 8.81
C LEU A 68 -13.46 3.22 7.77
N ILE A 69 -12.70 3.29 6.69
CA ILE A 69 -12.62 2.24 5.68
C ILE A 69 -11.22 1.66 5.63
N ARG A 70 -11.12 0.33 5.62
CA ARG A 70 -9.85 -0.35 5.39
C ARG A 70 -9.59 -0.44 3.90
N ILE A 71 -8.37 -0.12 3.51
CA ILE A 71 -7.90 -0.19 2.12
C ILE A 71 -6.73 -1.15 2.00
N HIS A 72 -6.36 -1.50 0.79
CA HIS A 72 -5.11 -2.21 0.53
C HIS A 72 -3.93 -1.29 0.85
N ASP A 73 -2.81 -1.90 1.21
CA ASP A 73 -1.60 -1.14 1.50
C ASP A 73 -1.23 -0.24 0.32
N CYS A 74 -0.97 1.03 0.62
CA CYS A 74 -0.51 1.99 -0.37
C CYS A 74 0.50 2.95 0.24
N VAL A 75 1.37 3.45 -0.60
CA VAL A 75 2.45 4.38 -0.19
C VAL A 75 1.99 5.81 -0.29
N THR A 76 1.28 6.14 -1.36
CA THR A 76 0.82 7.50 -1.64
C THR A 76 -0.61 7.46 -2.12
N VAL A 77 -1.46 8.31 -1.55
CA VAL A 77 -2.84 8.50 -2.00
C VAL A 77 -2.93 9.76 -2.82
N THR A 78 -3.39 9.64 -4.05
CA THR A 78 -3.55 10.77 -4.98
C THR A 78 -4.91 11.43 -4.83
N SER A 79 -5.97 10.64 -4.75
CA SER A 79 -7.33 11.17 -4.60
C SER A 79 -8.27 10.14 -3.96
N VAL A 80 -9.28 10.65 -3.29
CA VAL A 80 -10.37 9.86 -2.71
C VAL A 80 -11.70 10.49 -3.12
N THR A 81 -12.64 9.67 -3.52
CA THR A 81 -14.01 10.11 -3.80
C THR A 81 -15.00 9.33 -2.95
N ASN A 82 -16.04 10.02 -2.52
CA ASN A 82 -17.18 9.42 -1.82
C ASN A 82 -18.42 9.64 -2.67
N ASP A 83 -18.98 8.57 -3.19
CA ASP A 83 -20.12 8.58 -4.13
C ASP A 83 -19.94 9.53 -5.32
N GLY A 84 -18.73 9.49 -5.90
CA GLY A 84 -18.36 10.32 -7.05
C GLY A 84 -17.92 11.75 -6.71
N VAL A 85 -18.03 12.18 -5.46
CA VAL A 85 -17.59 13.51 -5.03
C VAL A 85 -16.19 13.43 -4.44
N THR A 86 -15.27 14.26 -4.93
CA THR A 86 -13.90 14.33 -4.42
C THR A 86 -13.88 14.83 -2.98
N VAL A 87 -13.23 14.08 -2.10
CA VAL A 87 -12.99 14.46 -0.71
C VAL A 87 -11.60 15.05 -0.59
N PRO A 88 -11.43 16.26 0.02
CA PRO A 88 -10.12 16.87 0.20
C PRO A 88 -9.16 15.96 0.94
N ALA A 89 -7.98 15.75 0.37
CA ALA A 89 -6.94 14.91 0.95
C ALA A 89 -6.28 15.59 2.17
N TRP A 90 -5.75 14.78 3.10
CA TRP A 90 -5.07 15.26 4.33
C TRP A 90 -3.82 16.09 4.10
N THR A 91 -3.28 16.12 2.89
CA THR A 91 -2.11 16.94 2.53
C THR A 91 -2.46 18.37 2.14
N THR A 92 -3.75 18.69 2.00
CA THR A 92 -4.19 20.01 1.56
C THR A 92 -4.36 20.93 2.77
N ALA A 93 -3.58 22.01 2.83
CA ALA A 93 -3.68 22.98 3.90
C ALA A 93 -5.09 23.56 4.03
N GLY A 94 -5.69 23.44 5.20
CA GLY A 94 -6.96 24.06 5.56
C GLY A 94 -8.22 23.31 5.15
N GLY A 95 -8.13 22.09 4.58
CA GLY A 95 -9.31 21.38 4.09
C GLY A 95 -9.33 19.88 4.36
N ASN A 96 -8.49 19.39 5.27
CA ASN A 96 -8.38 17.95 5.54
C ASN A 96 -9.66 17.40 6.15
N GLN A 97 -10.42 16.65 5.34
CA GLN A 97 -11.57 15.86 5.80
C GLN A 97 -11.21 14.38 5.95
N LEU A 98 -9.98 14.00 5.69
CA LEU A 98 -9.52 12.62 5.74
C LEU A 98 -8.36 12.48 6.72
N GLU A 99 -8.36 11.40 7.48
CA GLU A 99 -7.26 10.98 8.35
C GLU A 99 -6.74 9.62 7.88
N PRO A 100 -5.46 9.51 7.52
CA PRO A 100 -4.91 8.23 7.14
C PRO A 100 -4.68 7.34 8.37
N LEU A 101 -4.91 6.04 8.21
CA LEU A 101 -4.55 5.03 9.19
C LEU A 101 -3.15 4.50 8.85
N ASN A 102 -2.22 4.61 9.79
CA ASN A 102 -0.79 4.40 9.60
C ASN A 102 -0.14 5.44 8.68
N GLY A 103 0.88 5.08 7.94
CA GLY A 103 1.61 5.99 7.06
C GLY A 103 2.93 6.46 7.68
N LEU A 104 2.87 7.14 8.83
CA LEU A 104 4.05 7.57 9.57
C LEU A 104 3.98 7.03 11.00
N ASP A 105 5.01 6.33 11.44
CA ASP A 105 5.07 5.85 12.81
C ASP A 105 5.72 6.88 13.77
N TRP A 106 5.71 6.55 15.07
CA TRP A 106 6.26 7.40 16.11
C TRP A 106 7.78 7.62 16.02
N ALA A 107 8.50 6.74 15.32
CA ALA A 107 9.93 6.87 15.04
C ALA A 107 10.22 7.68 13.77
N GLY A 108 9.18 8.15 13.06
CA GLY A 108 9.30 8.87 11.81
C GLY A 108 9.52 7.97 10.59
N GLU A 109 9.40 6.66 10.74
CA GLU A 109 9.48 5.72 9.63
C GLU A 109 8.16 5.70 8.86
N THR A 110 8.25 5.72 7.55
CA THR A 110 7.07 5.64 6.68
C THR A 110 6.57 4.21 6.63
N ARG A 111 5.28 4.03 6.96
CA ARG A 111 4.55 2.77 6.79
C ARG A 111 3.50 2.92 5.71
N PRO A 112 3.09 1.84 5.04
CA PRO A 112 1.98 1.92 4.11
C PRO A 112 0.69 2.34 4.82
N TYR A 113 -0.13 3.11 4.13
CA TYR A 113 -1.47 3.42 4.59
C TYR A 113 -2.35 2.18 4.49
N GLU A 114 -3.12 1.89 5.53
CA GLU A 114 -3.99 0.70 5.63
C GLU A 114 -5.47 1.06 5.71
N GLY A 115 -5.79 2.32 5.84
CA GLY A 115 -7.15 2.78 5.97
C GLY A 115 -7.28 4.29 5.90
N ILE A 116 -8.50 4.75 5.76
CA ILE A 116 -8.84 6.17 5.68
C ILE A 116 -10.08 6.43 6.51
N ARG A 117 -10.00 7.39 7.43
CA ARG A 117 -11.13 7.89 8.19
C ARG A 117 -11.65 9.18 7.60
N TYR A 118 -12.96 9.30 7.49
CA TYR A 118 -13.63 10.52 7.07
C TYR A 118 -13.99 11.35 8.29
N LEU A 119 -13.23 12.41 8.54
CA LEU A 119 -13.34 13.22 9.75
C LEU A 119 -14.66 13.98 9.79
N GLY A 120 -15.44 13.74 10.85
CA GLY A 120 -16.73 14.40 11.07
C GLY A 120 -17.84 13.99 10.12
N HIS A 121 -17.61 13.00 9.28
CA HIS A 121 -18.56 12.50 8.28
C HIS A 121 -18.60 10.98 8.27
N ALA A 122 -19.52 10.41 7.52
CA ALA A 122 -19.56 8.98 7.24
C ALA A 122 -19.45 8.75 5.73
N TRP A 123 -18.84 7.62 5.37
CA TRP A 123 -18.84 7.16 4.00
C TRP A 123 -20.24 6.82 3.55
N THR A 124 -20.60 7.15 2.32
CA THR A 124 -21.90 6.81 1.76
C THR A 124 -22.06 5.30 1.71
N PHE A 125 -23.07 4.78 2.39
CA PHE A 125 -23.40 3.36 2.37
C PHE A 125 -24.38 3.07 1.22
N ASP A 126 -24.03 2.08 0.42
CA ASP A 126 -24.93 1.52 -0.59
C ASP A 126 -24.83 -0.01 -0.53
N ARG A 127 -25.97 -0.68 -0.44
CA ARG A 127 -26.00 -2.15 -0.34
C ARG A 127 -25.54 -2.86 -1.60
N PHE A 128 -25.62 -2.21 -2.74
CA PHE A 128 -25.45 -2.84 -4.05
C PHE A 128 -24.20 -2.40 -4.79
N ARG A 129 -23.52 -1.34 -4.35
CA ARG A 129 -22.34 -0.82 -5.04
C ARG A 129 -21.29 -0.28 -4.09
N ALA A 130 -20.03 -0.27 -4.56
CA ALA A 130 -18.96 0.44 -3.90
C ALA A 130 -19.11 1.95 -4.15
N THR A 131 -18.96 2.74 -3.09
CA THR A 131 -19.15 4.19 -3.12
C THR A 131 -17.86 4.97 -2.91
N VAL A 132 -16.82 4.33 -2.38
CA VAL A 132 -15.54 4.96 -2.11
C VAL A 132 -14.54 4.53 -3.17
N ALA A 133 -13.94 5.48 -3.87
CA ALA A 133 -12.86 5.22 -4.81
C ALA A 133 -11.58 5.89 -4.32
N VAL A 134 -10.51 5.12 -4.28
CA VAL A 134 -9.19 5.57 -3.85
C VAL A 134 -8.20 5.37 -4.98
N THR A 135 -7.59 6.46 -5.43
CA THR A 135 -6.50 6.42 -6.39
C THR A 135 -5.19 6.57 -5.65
N ALA A 136 -4.33 5.57 -5.76
CA ALA A 136 -3.12 5.47 -4.97
C ALA A 136 -2.03 4.63 -5.67
N ASP A 137 -0.81 4.77 -5.18
CA ASP A 137 0.29 3.87 -5.50
C ASP A 137 0.24 2.69 -4.52
N TRP A 138 -0.21 1.55 -5.01
CA TRP A 138 -0.41 0.35 -4.22
C TRP A 138 0.87 -0.48 -4.10
N GLY A 139 1.18 -0.96 -2.89
CA GLY A 139 2.37 -1.76 -2.67
C GLY A 139 2.34 -2.66 -1.45
#